data_0b2b790703b0b32d81c5f7643a1569fb
#
_entry.id   0b2b790703b0b32d81c5f7643a1569fb
#
_cell.length_a   1.000
_cell.length_b   1.000
_cell.length_c   1.000
_cell.angle_alpha   90.00
_cell.angle_beta   90.00
_cell.angle_gamma   90.00
#
_symmetry.space_group_name_H-M   'P 1'
#
loop_
_entity.id
_entity.type
_entity.pdbx_description
1 polymer ?
#
loop_
_entity_poly.entity_id
_entity_poly.type
_entity_poly.pdbx_seq_one_letter_code
_entity_poly.pdbx_strand_id
1 'polypeptide(L)'
;MKQYFSIQNIWVPAGFLAVLLIAWELLVRLTAVRPQVLPAPTLVASSGWEHRNALGAHALATLNVTLLGFAVSLACAWLIAIVIDFSPLMRRGLVPLLISSQTIPIVAIAPLMIIWFGFGLLPKILVVALVTFFPVTIGLVDGFARADREASALLRSMGAGRIKEFLFLRLPSALPLFFTSL
;
A
#
# COMPACT_ATOMS: atom_id res chain seq x y z
N MET A 1 6.66 22.01 13.93
CA MET A 1 7.01 20.96 12.93
C MET A 1 7.06 21.46 11.48
N LYS A 2 7.14 22.78 11.22
CA LYS A 2 7.09 23.41 9.87
C LYS A 2 8.46 23.92 9.34
N GLN A 3 9.58 23.64 9.98
CA GLN A 3 10.88 24.28 9.63
C GLN A 3 11.89 23.36 8.92
N TYR A 4 11.56 22.09 8.62
CA TYR A 4 12.53 21.16 8.00
C TYR A 4 12.48 21.08 6.48
N PHE A 5 11.52 21.71 5.82
CA PHE A 5 11.41 21.78 4.36
C PHE A 5 11.65 23.19 3.81
N SER A 6 12.74 23.82 4.18
CA SER A 6 13.27 24.96 3.44
C SER A 6 14.08 24.42 2.26
N ILE A 7 13.79 24.91 1.05
CA ILE A 7 14.53 24.60 -0.21
C ILE A 7 16.06 24.82 -0.02
N GLN A 8 16.45 25.68 0.92
CA GLN A 8 17.84 25.92 1.28
C GLN A 8 18.58 24.74 1.92
N ASN A 9 17.87 23.71 2.42
CA ASN A 9 18.49 22.55 3.04
C ASN A 9 18.62 21.32 2.12
N ILE A 10 18.26 21.42 0.83
CA ILE A 10 18.38 20.31 -0.13
C ILE A 10 19.85 19.95 -0.41
N TRP A 11 20.74 20.91 -0.30
CA TRP A 11 22.17 20.69 -0.56
C TRP A 11 22.83 19.73 0.41
N VAL A 12 22.39 19.71 1.67
CA VAL A 12 22.96 18.81 2.68
C VAL A 12 22.61 17.34 2.40
N PRO A 13 21.34 16.95 2.20
CA PRO A 13 21.00 15.59 1.78
C PRO A 13 21.60 15.19 0.44
N ALA A 14 21.62 16.11 -0.53
CA ALA A 14 22.23 15.86 -1.85
C ALA A 14 23.73 15.61 -1.75
N GLY A 15 24.44 16.40 -0.95
CA GLY A 15 25.87 16.21 -0.67
C GLY A 15 26.14 14.86 0.00
N PHE A 16 25.33 14.49 0.99
CA PHE A 16 25.45 13.20 1.66
C PHE A 16 25.21 12.01 0.70
N LEU A 17 24.18 12.12 -0.15
CA LEU A 17 23.92 11.12 -1.17
C LEU A 17 25.08 11.01 -2.19
N ALA A 18 25.63 12.14 -2.62
CA ALA A 18 26.78 12.15 -3.52
C ALA A 18 28.00 11.46 -2.89
N VAL A 19 28.28 11.74 -1.63
CA VAL A 19 29.38 11.08 -0.90
C VAL A 19 29.14 9.57 -0.82
N LEU A 20 27.92 9.12 -0.52
CA LEU A 20 27.58 7.70 -0.49
C LEU A 20 27.77 7.02 -1.85
N LEU A 21 27.34 7.67 -2.93
CA LEU A 21 27.50 7.14 -4.29
C LEU A 21 28.98 7.05 -4.71
N ILE A 22 29.77 8.07 -4.37
CA ILE A 22 31.22 8.07 -4.62
C ILE A 22 31.90 6.96 -3.79
N ALA A 23 31.58 6.84 -2.52
CA ALA A 23 32.12 5.80 -1.66
C ALA A 23 31.77 4.40 -2.20
N TRP A 24 30.52 4.17 -2.65
CA TRP A 24 30.13 2.92 -3.28
C TRP A 24 30.91 2.65 -4.57
N GLU A 25 31.03 3.64 -5.47
CA GLU A 25 31.82 3.52 -6.71
C GLU A 25 33.29 3.15 -6.41
N LEU A 26 33.91 3.87 -5.48
CA LEU A 26 35.30 3.62 -5.10
C LEU A 26 35.47 2.23 -4.46
N LEU A 27 34.56 1.85 -3.58
CA LEU A 27 34.61 0.53 -2.91
C LEU A 27 34.59 -0.58 -3.97
N VAL A 28 33.63 -0.54 -4.91
CA VAL A 28 33.51 -1.56 -5.94
C VAL A 28 34.75 -1.61 -6.85
N ARG A 29 35.30 -0.45 -7.23
CA ARG A 29 36.48 -0.39 -8.09
C ARG A 29 37.75 -0.86 -7.38
N LEU A 30 37.94 -0.50 -6.11
CA LEU A 30 39.13 -0.87 -5.35
C LEU A 30 39.12 -2.34 -4.92
N THR A 31 37.96 -2.89 -4.57
CA THR A 31 37.83 -4.29 -4.12
C THR A 31 37.69 -5.27 -5.29
N ALA A 32 37.57 -4.78 -6.53
CA ALA A 32 37.37 -5.59 -7.74
C ALA A 32 36.25 -6.64 -7.61
N VAL A 33 35.19 -6.29 -6.87
CA VAL A 33 34.00 -7.16 -6.72
C VAL A 33 33.37 -7.40 -8.09
N ARG A 34 32.98 -8.65 -8.34
CA ARG A 34 32.33 -9.01 -9.61
C ARG A 34 31.01 -8.21 -9.79
N PRO A 35 30.76 -7.64 -10.98
CA PRO A 35 29.53 -6.85 -11.24
C PRO A 35 28.23 -7.59 -10.96
N GLN A 36 28.24 -8.93 -11.02
CA GLN A 36 27.08 -9.78 -10.70
C GLN A 36 26.73 -9.79 -9.20
N VAL A 37 27.70 -9.48 -8.32
CA VAL A 37 27.50 -9.42 -6.87
C VAL A 37 27.14 -8.01 -6.47
N LEU A 38 27.92 -7.03 -6.90
CA LEU A 38 27.71 -5.61 -6.60
C LEU A 38 28.19 -4.75 -7.79
N PRO A 39 27.28 -4.30 -8.66
CA PRO A 39 27.64 -3.41 -9.77
C PRO A 39 28.00 -2.02 -9.26
N ALA A 40 28.91 -1.32 -9.95
CA ALA A 40 29.20 0.07 -9.67
C ALA A 40 28.04 0.98 -10.08
N PRO A 41 27.76 2.09 -9.38
CA PRO A 41 26.73 3.06 -9.73
C PRO A 41 26.75 3.52 -11.20
N THR A 42 27.94 3.76 -11.73
CA THR A 42 28.12 4.14 -13.16
C THR A 42 27.69 3.04 -14.12
N LEU A 43 27.97 1.78 -13.78
CA LEU A 43 27.54 0.62 -14.57
C LEU A 43 26.01 0.44 -14.52
N VAL A 44 25.39 0.65 -13.33
CA VAL A 44 23.93 0.61 -13.19
C VAL A 44 23.28 1.69 -14.07
N ALA A 45 23.81 2.91 -14.05
CA ALA A 45 23.29 4.01 -14.85
C ALA A 45 23.42 3.75 -16.36
N SER A 46 24.58 3.26 -16.82
CA SER A 46 24.81 2.95 -18.24
C SER A 46 23.93 1.80 -18.73
N SER A 47 23.85 0.71 -17.96
CA SER A 47 22.95 -0.43 -18.27
C SER A 47 21.47 -0.03 -18.26
N GLY A 48 21.06 0.82 -17.33
CA GLY A 48 19.71 1.38 -17.29
C GLY A 48 19.36 2.18 -18.53
N TRP A 49 20.31 2.99 -19.03
CA TRP A 49 20.15 3.75 -20.25
C TRP A 49 20.09 2.85 -21.50
N GLU A 50 20.96 1.86 -21.57
CA GLU A 50 21.01 0.90 -22.67
C GLU A 50 19.70 0.11 -22.78
N HIS A 51 19.15 -0.34 -21.66
CA HIS A 51 17.94 -1.16 -21.59
C HIS A 51 16.67 -0.34 -21.31
N ARG A 52 16.67 0.99 -21.47
CA ARG A 52 15.56 1.87 -21.11
C ARG A 52 14.21 1.48 -21.73
N ASN A 53 14.21 0.95 -22.96
CA ASN A 53 12.97 0.53 -23.63
C ASN A 53 12.38 -0.72 -22.98
N ALA A 54 13.22 -1.71 -22.64
CA ALA A 54 12.80 -2.89 -21.92
C ALA A 54 12.34 -2.56 -20.49
N LEU A 55 13.09 -1.68 -19.80
CA LEU A 55 12.70 -1.17 -18.48
C LEU A 55 11.34 -0.45 -18.52
N GLY A 56 11.10 0.38 -19.54
CA GLY A 56 9.83 1.05 -19.74
C GLY A 56 8.66 0.06 -19.94
N ALA A 57 8.85 -0.95 -20.79
CA ALA A 57 7.85 -1.97 -21.04
C ALA A 57 7.54 -2.80 -19.76
N HIS A 58 8.58 -3.19 -19.03
CA HIS A 58 8.41 -3.93 -17.78
C HIS A 58 7.81 -3.07 -16.66
N ALA A 59 8.17 -1.79 -16.58
CA ALA A 59 7.57 -0.84 -15.64
C ALA A 59 6.07 -0.67 -15.91
N LEU A 60 5.66 -0.51 -17.16
CA LEU A 60 4.25 -0.43 -17.54
C LEU A 60 3.49 -1.72 -17.23
N ALA A 61 4.09 -2.88 -17.51
CA ALA A 61 3.48 -4.16 -17.16
C ALA A 61 3.28 -4.31 -15.65
N THR A 62 4.28 -3.94 -14.86
CA THR A 62 4.18 -3.96 -13.38
C THR A 62 3.14 -2.96 -12.89
N LEU A 63 3.12 -1.74 -13.43
CA LEU A 63 2.14 -0.73 -13.08
C LEU A 63 0.71 -1.20 -13.33
N ASN A 64 0.45 -1.80 -14.50
CA ASN A 64 -0.87 -2.34 -14.84
C ASN A 64 -1.32 -3.42 -13.84
N VAL A 65 -0.45 -4.37 -13.52
CA VAL A 65 -0.75 -5.42 -12.52
C VAL A 65 -1.05 -4.81 -11.16
N THR A 66 -0.23 -3.84 -10.74
CA THR A 66 -0.39 -3.16 -9.45
C THR A 66 -1.70 -2.38 -9.39
N LEU A 67 -2.02 -1.61 -10.41
CA LEU A 67 -3.27 -0.83 -10.47
C LEU A 67 -4.50 -1.74 -10.49
N LEU A 68 -4.47 -2.83 -11.25
CA LEU A 68 -5.58 -3.79 -11.29
C LEU A 68 -5.76 -4.48 -9.94
N GLY A 69 -4.68 -4.99 -9.33
CA GLY A 69 -4.73 -5.63 -8.01
C GLY A 69 -5.20 -4.66 -6.93
N PHE A 70 -4.73 -3.42 -6.97
CA PHE A 70 -5.14 -2.36 -6.06
C PHE A 70 -6.63 -2.00 -6.21
N ALA A 71 -7.11 -1.85 -7.44
CA ALA A 71 -8.53 -1.57 -7.71
C ALA A 71 -9.45 -2.68 -7.19
N VAL A 72 -9.10 -3.94 -7.44
CA VAL A 72 -9.82 -5.11 -6.90
C VAL A 72 -9.81 -5.09 -5.37
N SER A 73 -8.65 -4.83 -4.78
CA SER A 73 -8.49 -4.72 -3.33
C SER A 73 -9.39 -3.64 -2.74
N LEU A 74 -9.36 -2.43 -3.31
CA LEU A 74 -10.19 -1.32 -2.85
C LEU A 74 -11.68 -1.65 -2.92
N ALA A 75 -12.14 -2.21 -4.04
CA ALA A 75 -13.54 -2.59 -4.19
C ALA A 75 -13.97 -3.61 -3.13
N CYS A 76 -13.17 -4.65 -2.91
CA CYS A 76 -13.43 -5.67 -1.88
C CYS A 76 -13.35 -5.09 -0.47
N ALA A 77 -12.35 -4.25 -0.18
CA ALA A 77 -12.16 -3.64 1.14
C ALA A 77 -13.33 -2.73 1.52
N TRP A 78 -13.79 -1.88 0.61
CA TRP A 78 -14.96 -1.03 0.83
C TRP A 78 -16.22 -1.86 1.07
N LEU A 79 -16.47 -2.87 0.24
CA LEU A 79 -17.63 -3.75 0.37
C LEU A 79 -17.64 -4.46 1.73
N ILE A 80 -16.53 -5.07 2.12
CA ILE A 80 -16.43 -5.80 3.39
C ILE A 80 -16.50 -4.85 4.59
N ALA A 81 -15.84 -3.69 4.54
CA ALA A 81 -15.88 -2.71 5.62
C ALA A 81 -17.31 -2.17 5.84
N ILE A 82 -18.07 -1.91 4.76
CA ILE A 82 -19.48 -1.51 4.85
C ILE A 82 -20.32 -2.62 5.48
N VAL A 83 -20.16 -3.86 5.04
CA VAL A 83 -20.87 -5.02 5.61
C VAL A 83 -20.59 -5.16 7.11
N ILE A 84 -19.33 -4.98 7.51
CA ILE A 84 -18.91 -5.01 8.91
C ILE A 84 -19.54 -3.86 9.71
N ASP A 85 -19.65 -2.66 9.14
CA ASP A 85 -20.24 -1.50 9.84
C ASP A 85 -21.76 -1.67 10.06
N PHE A 86 -22.47 -2.21 9.06
CA PHE A 86 -23.91 -2.42 9.15
C PHE A 86 -24.33 -3.65 9.97
N SER A 87 -23.43 -4.60 10.23
CA SER A 87 -23.74 -5.86 10.92
C SER A 87 -22.84 -6.12 12.12
N PRO A 88 -23.36 -6.02 13.36
CA PRO A 88 -22.59 -6.38 14.56
C PRO A 88 -22.10 -7.84 14.58
N LEU A 89 -22.83 -8.75 13.94
CA LEU A 89 -22.42 -10.15 13.80
C LEU A 89 -21.19 -10.27 12.90
N MET A 90 -21.22 -9.62 11.73
CA MET A 90 -20.08 -9.58 10.80
C MET A 90 -18.86 -8.93 11.46
N ARG A 91 -19.06 -7.86 12.22
CA ARG A 91 -17.97 -7.20 12.95
C ARG A 91 -17.29 -8.14 13.93
N ARG A 92 -18.09 -8.86 14.77
CA ARG A 92 -17.54 -9.81 15.76
C ARG A 92 -16.83 -11.01 15.13
N GLY A 93 -17.29 -11.47 13.97
CA GLY A 93 -16.71 -12.61 13.27
C GLY A 93 -15.53 -12.25 12.38
N LEU A 94 -15.68 -11.21 11.51
CA LEU A 94 -14.69 -10.93 10.49
C LEU A 94 -13.48 -10.10 10.99
N VAL A 95 -13.67 -9.18 11.95
CA VAL A 95 -12.56 -8.33 12.41
C VAL A 95 -11.41 -9.14 13.03
N PRO A 96 -11.65 -10.12 13.93
CA PRO A 96 -10.58 -10.97 14.44
C PRO A 96 -9.87 -11.76 13.33
N LEU A 97 -10.62 -12.26 12.34
CA LEU A 97 -10.05 -13.00 11.20
C LEU A 97 -9.17 -12.08 10.31
N LEU A 98 -9.62 -10.84 10.05
CA LEU A 98 -8.85 -9.86 9.30
C LEU A 98 -7.54 -9.50 10.00
N ILE A 99 -7.56 -9.33 11.33
CA ILE A 99 -6.35 -9.04 12.10
C ILE A 99 -5.40 -10.26 12.11
N SER A 100 -5.94 -11.46 12.35
CA SER A 100 -5.13 -12.69 12.36
C SER A 100 -4.51 -13.00 11.00
N SER A 101 -5.19 -12.70 9.90
CA SER A 101 -4.67 -12.94 8.55
C SER A 101 -3.44 -12.10 8.20
N GLN A 102 -3.26 -10.94 8.84
CA GLN A 102 -2.05 -10.11 8.65
C GLN A 102 -0.76 -10.76 9.21
N THR A 103 -0.87 -11.76 10.06
CA THR A 103 0.30 -12.48 10.58
C THR A 103 0.89 -13.45 9.57
N ILE A 104 0.16 -13.77 8.49
CA ILE A 104 0.62 -14.70 7.46
C ILE A 104 1.63 -13.99 6.56
N PRO A 105 2.89 -14.49 6.46
CA PRO A 105 3.89 -13.87 5.62
C PRO A 105 3.50 -13.97 4.14
N ILE A 106 3.31 -12.83 3.50
CA ILE A 106 2.84 -12.76 2.11
C ILE A 106 3.80 -13.45 1.12
N VAL A 107 5.10 -13.48 1.47
CA VAL A 107 6.13 -14.17 0.67
C VAL A 107 5.84 -15.67 0.55
N ALA A 108 5.18 -16.27 1.55
CA ALA A 108 4.75 -17.67 1.50
C ALA A 108 3.51 -17.89 0.62
N ILE A 109 2.68 -16.87 0.45
CA ILE A 109 1.45 -16.96 -0.34
C ILE A 109 1.75 -16.89 -1.84
N ALA A 110 2.74 -16.10 -2.25
CA ALA A 110 3.04 -15.91 -3.67
C ALA A 110 3.32 -17.23 -4.44
N PRO A 111 4.13 -18.18 -3.93
CA PRO A 111 4.29 -19.49 -4.58
C PRO A 111 2.99 -20.30 -4.65
N LEU A 112 2.14 -20.23 -3.61
CA LEU A 112 0.85 -20.94 -3.61
C LEU A 112 -0.09 -20.39 -4.69
N MET A 113 -0.09 -19.07 -4.91
CA MET A 113 -0.87 -18.46 -5.99
C MET A 113 -0.43 -19.00 -7.36
N ILE A 114 0.87 -19.20 -7.57
CA ILE A 114 1.38 -19.76 -8.83
C ILE A 114 0.98 -21.22 -8.97
N ILE A 115 1.01 -22.01 -7.89
CA ILE A 115 0.60 -23.42 -7.90
C ILE A 115 -0.90 -23.56 -8.22
N TRP A 116 -1.75 -22.71 -7.65
CA TRP A 116 -3.19 -22.80 -7.81
C TRP A 116 -3.70 -22.21 -9.13
N PHE A 117 -3.12 -21.10 -9.57
CA PHE A 117 -3.61 -20.33 -10.73
C PHE A 117 -2.66 -20.35 -11.92
N GLY A 118 -1.52 -21.05 -11.81
CA GLY A 118 -0.52 -21.10 -12.86
C GLY A 118 0.32 -19.83 -12.99
N PHE A 119 1.15 -19.80 -14.04
CA PHE A 119 1.92 -18.61 -14.40
C PHE A 119 1.05 -17.64 -15.20
N GLY A 120 1.13 -16.35 -14.89
CA GLY A 120 0.40 -15.32 -15.64
C GLY A 120 0.15 -14.05 -14.84
N LEU A 121 -0.83 -13.27 -15.29
CA LEU A 121 -1.23 -12.01 -14.64
C LEU A 121 -2.09 -12.24 -13.40
N LEU A 122 -2.93 -13.26 -13.41
CA LEU A 122 -3.90 -13.50 -12.33
C LEU A 122 -3.24 -13.69 -10.95
N PRO A 123 -2.26 -14.60 -10.75
CA PRO A 123 -1.61 -14.75 -9.46
C PRO A 123 -0.94 -13.47 -8.96
N LYS A 124 -0.36 -12.67 -9.86
CA LYS A 124 0.25 -11.38 -9.52
C LYS A 124 -0.79 -10.37 -9.02
N ILE A 125 -1.93 -10.26 -9.73
CA ILE A 125 -3.06 -9.39 -9.34
C ILE A 125 -3.60 -9.81 -7.97
N LEU A 126 -3.77 -11.13 -7.74
CA LEU A 126 -4.28 -11.65 -6.47
C LEU A 126 -3.32 -11.38 -5.30
N VAL A 127 -2.01 -11.51 -5.51
CA VAL A 127 -1.02 -11.17 -4.47
C VAL A 127 -1.09 -9.68 -4.12
N VAL A 128 -1.11 -8.79 -5.11
CA VAL A 128 -1.24 -7.34 -4.87
C VAL A 128 -2.55 -7.04 -4.15
N ALA A 129 -3.66 -7.62 -4.63
CA ALA A 129 -4.96 -7.42 -4.01
C ALA A 129 -4.96 -7.88 -2.54
N LEU A 130 -4.38 -9.03 -2.23
CA LEU A 130 -4.32 -9.57 -0.89
C LEU A 130 -3.48 -8.70 0.06
N VAL A 131 -2.31 -8.22 -0.39
CA VAL A 131 -1.42 -7.34 0.40
C VAL A 131 -2.14 -6.07 0.83
N THR A 132 -2.88 -5.46 -0.08
CA THR A 132 -3.52 -4.15 0.16
C THR A 132 -4.90 -4.28 0.80
N PHE A 133 -5.59 -5.40 0.63
CA PHE A 133 -6.94 -5.63 1.13
C PHE A 133 -7.05 -5.50 2.66
N PHE A 134 -6.18 -6.20 3.39
CA PHE A 134 -6.29 -6.25 4.85
C PHE A 134 -6.06 -4.90 5.53
N PRO A 135 -4.95 -4.17 5.25
CA PRO A 135 -4.72 -2.86 5.85
C PRO A 135 -5.83 -1.86 5.53
N VAL A 136 -6.28 -1.81 4.27
CA VAL A 136 -7.33 -0.90 3.84
C VAL A 136 -8.66 -1.22 4.51
N THR A 137 -9.03 -2.51 4.60
CA THR A 137 -10.28 -2.93 5.25
C THR A 137 -10.28 -2.54 6.72
N ILE A 138 -9.18 -2.79 7.44
CA ILE A 138 -9.07 -2.44 8.86
C ILE A 138 -9.08 -0.93 9.04
N GLY A 139 -8.35 -0.18 8.21
CA GLY A 139 -8.35 1.29 8.22
C GLY A 139 -9.77 1.87 8.05
N LEU A 140 -10.56 1.31 7.14
CA LEU A 140 -11.96 1.69 6.95
C LEU A 140 -12.84 1.35 8.16
N VAL A 141 -12.73 0.12 8.67
CA VAL A 141 -13.52 -0.35 9.83
C VAL A 141 -13.24 0.50 11.07
N ASP A 142 -11.97 0.81 11.32
CA ASP A 142 -11.56 1.69 12.42
C ASP A 142 -12.00 3.13 12.17
N GLY A 143 -11.95 3.57 10.91
CA GLY A 143 -12.44 4.88 10.50
C GLY A 143 -13.93 5.07 10.78
N PHE A 144 -14.76 4.10 10.39
CA PHE A 144 -16.20 4.11 10.71
C PHE A 144 -16.47 4.08 12.22
N ALA A 145 -15.63 3.39 12.99
CA ALA A 145 -15.77 3.30 14.44
C ALA A 145 -15.40 4.59 15.18
N ARG A 146 -14.61 5.47 14.58
CA ARG A 146 -14.20 6.77 15.15
C ARG A 146 -15.23 7.87 14.96
N ALA A 147 -16.33 7.61 14.27
CA ALA A 147 -17.42 8.58 14.16
C ALA A 147 -17.91 9.00 15.54
N ASP A 148 -18.11 10.31 15.71
CA ASP A 148 -18.52 10.90 16.98
C ASP A 148 -19.89 10.36 17.44
N ARG A 149 -19.92 9.87 18.67
CA ARG A 149 -21.13 9.30 19.26
C ARG A 149 -22.20 10.35 19.57
N GLU A 150 -21.78 11.55 19.94
CA GLU A 150 -22.72 12.65 20.23
C GLU A 150 -23.37 13.14 18.94
N ALA A 151 -22.57 13.31 17.88
CA ALA A 151 -23.08 13.65 16.55
C ALA A 151 -24.01 12.54 16.01
N SER A 152 -23.69 11.28 16.25
CA SER A 152 -24.54 10.14 15.89
C SER A 152 -25.88 10.18 16.63
N ALA A 153 -25.87 10.45 17.95
CA ALA A 153 -27.09 10.59 18.76
C ALA A 153 -27.93 11.78 18.30
N LEU A 154 -27.30 12.91 17.96
CA LEU A 154 -27.98 14.11 17.43
C LEU A 154 -28.65 13.81 16.09
N LEU A 155 -27.95 13.17 15.14
CA LEU A 155 -28.54 12.80 13.86
C LEU A 155 -29.76 11.90 14.02
N ARG A 156 -29.70 10.95 14.94
CA ARG A 156 -30.82 10.04 15.22
C ARG A 156 -32.00 10.78 15.86
N SER A 157 -31.77 11.72 16.76
CA SER A 157 -32.84 12.55 17.35
C SER A 157 -33.53 13.43 16.32
N MET A 158 -32.82 13.81 15.25
CA MET A 158 -33.36 14.51 14.08
C MET A 158 -34.08 13.59 13.07
N GLY A 159 -34.25 12.29 13.39
CA GLY A 159 -34.90 11.33 12.51
C GLY A 159 -34.02 10.74 11.39
N ALA A 160 -32.69 10.89 11.49
CA ALA A 160 -31.81 10.27 10.53
C ALA A 160 -31.74 8.76 10.69
N GLY A 161 -32.06 8.00 9.62
CA GLY A 161 -31.87 6.56 9.57
C GLY A 161 -30.40 6.16 9.40
N ARG A 162 -30.10 4.86 9.54
CA ARG A 162 -28.74 4.29 9.46
C ARG A 162 -27.96 4.70 8.21
N ILE A 163 -28.62 4.78 7.05
CA ILE A 163 -27.96 5.17 5.78
C ILE A 163 -27.53 6.64 5.82
N LYS A 164 -28.37 7.53 6.34
CA LYS A 164 -28.03 8.96 6.48
C LYS A 164 -26.87 9.14 7.47
N GLU A 165 -26.93 8.46 8.63
CA GLU A 165 -25.84 8.47 9.60
C GLU A 165 -24.51 7.97 8.97
N PHE A 166 -24.57 6.90 8.17
CA PHE A 166 -23.39 6.39 7.45
C PHE A 166 -22.84 7.42 6.46
N LEU A 167 -23.67 7.96 5.57
CA LEU A 167 -23.22 8.85 4.51
C LEU A 167 -22.72 10.21 5.02
N PHE A 168 -23.38 10.79 6.03
CA PHE A 168 -23.07 12.14 6.49
C PHE A 168 -22.10 12.20 7.67
N LEU A 169 -21.93 11.10 8.42
CA LEU A 169 -21.05 11.09 9.57
C LEU A 169 -19.93 10.05 9.45
N ARG A 170 -20.27 8.75 9.32
CA ARG A 170 -19.27 7.68 9.39
C ARG A 170 -18.36 7.66 8.18
N LEU A 171 -18.89 7.81 6.99
CA LEU A 171 -18.13 7.80 5.75
C LEU A 171 -17.10 8.96 5.71
N PRO A 172 -17.47 10.22 5.96
CA PRO A 172 -16.48 11.30 6.04
C PRO A 172 -15.44 11.13 7.15
N SER A 173 -15.85 10.58 8.30
CA SER A 173 -14.94 10.31 9.43
C SER A 173 -13.90 9.21 9.10
N ALA A 174 -14.21 8.30 8.20
CA ALA A 174 -13.30 7.23 7.81
C ALA A 174 -12.24 7.65 6.78
N LEU A 175 -12.49 8.69 5.98
CA LEU A 175 -11.59 9.09 4.89
C LEU A 175 -10.13 9.36 5.35
N PRO A 176 -9.86 10.06 6.47
CA PRO A 176 -8.48 10.26 6.91
C PRO A 176 -7.74 8.94 7.17
N LEU A 177 -8.39 7.97 7.83
CA LEU A 177 -7.79 6.66 8.11
C LEU A 177 -7.68 5.80 6.86
N PHE A 178 -8.65 5.88 5.96
CA PHE A 178 -8.57 5.24 4.65
C PHE A 178 -7.32 5.70 3.90
N PHE A 179 -7.08 7.02 3.77
CA PHE A 179 -5.89 7.53 3.09
C PHE A 179 -4.58 7.24 3.81
N THR A 180 -4.58 7.02 5.12
CA THR A 180 -3.37 6.60 5.85
C THR A 180 -3.10 5.11 5.76
N SER A 181 -4.08 4.30 5.35
CA SER A 181 -3.96 2.85 5.15
C SER A 181 -3.62 2.44 3.72
N LEU A 182 -3.59 3.41 2.79
CA LEU A 182 -3.15 3.24 1.41
C LEU A 182 -1.64 3.28 1.27
#